data_fe6be0b2ca40f7d07d224aa16db7a6ab
#
_entry.id   fe6be0b2ca40f7d07d224aa16db7a6ab
#
_cell.length_a   1.000
_cell.length_b   1.000
_cell.length_c   1.000
_cell.angle_alpha   90.00
_cell.angle_beta   90.00
_cell.angle_gamma   90.00
#
_symmetry.space_group_name_H-M   'P 1'
#
loop_
_entity.id
_entity.type
_entity.pdbx_description
1 polymer ?
#
loop_
_entity_poly.entity_id
_entity_poly.type
_entity_poly.pdbx_seq_one_letter_code
_entity_poly.pdbx_strand_id
1 'polypeptide(L)'
;FDREIPAQMMSTFLYVATHNRCHKQALEEDLSFSSASGSRNTDYLSPTHRLKKKGFSLLEKKYDQFNRRRLTLELTPDGKKLAEELEAILYSPEEKEGLDSFSTKFIEEKELKSKKEEDFQLLLGKYKDIDPKLLWQAMSGK
;
A
#
# COMPACT_ATOMS: atom_id res chain seq x y z
N PHE A 1 -17.26 -1.88 -14.63
CA PHE A 1 -15.89 -2.38 -14.71
C PHE A 1 -15.92 -3.83 -15.19
N ASP A 2 -15.06 -4.19 -16.13
CA ASP A 2 -14.84 -5.58 -16.48
C ASP A 2 -14.31 -6.37 -15.27
N ARG A 3 -14.64 -7.66 -15.21
CA ARG A 3 -14.24 -8.52 -14.08
C ARG A 3 -12.73 -8.64 -13.88
N GLU A 4 -11.95 -8.34 -14.92
CA GLU A 4 -10.50 -8.45 -14.91
C GLU A 4 -9.86 -7.13 -15.32
N ILE A 5 -9.37 -6.38 -14.36
CA ILE A 5 -8.57 -5.18 -14.59
C ILE A 5 -7.10 -5.58 -14.53
N PRO A 6 -6.29 -5.37 -15.58
CA PRO A 6 -4.86 -5.64 -15.54
C PRO A 6 -4.17 -4.86 -14.41
N ALA A 7 -3.29 -5.53 -13.66
CA ALA A 7 -2.56 -4.91 -12.56
C ALA A 7 -1.81 -3.62 -12.97
N GLN A 8 -1.25 -3.60 -14.17
CA GLN A 8 -0.59 -2.41 -14.69
C GLN A 8 -1.53 -1.21 -14.90
N MET A 9 -2.78 -1.46 -15.26
CA MET A 9 -3.79 -0.40 -15.39
C MET A 9 -4.16 0.16 -14.02
N MET A 10 -4.35 -0.70 -13.02
CA MET A 10 -4.60 -0.30 -11.63
C MET A 10 -3.43 0.50 -11.07
N SER A 11 -2.19 0.04 -11.26
CA SER A 11 -1.00 0.75 -10.85
C SER A 11 -0.88 2.14 -11.50
N THR A 12 -1.21 2.24 -12.78
CA THR A 12 -1.25 3.52 -13.50
C THR A 12 -2.26 4.49 -12.89
N PHE A 13 -3.47 4.02 -12.60
CA PHE A 13 -4.51 4.84 -11.97
C PHE A 13 -4.09 5.33 -10.57
N LEU A 14 -3.61 4.43 -9.72
CA LEU A 14 -3.18 4.76 -8.36
C LEU A 14 -1.98 5.71 -8.35
N TYR A 15 -1.04 5.55 -9.27
CA TYR A 15 0.09 6.46 -9.42
C TYR A 15 -0.38 7.89 -9.71
N VAL A 16 -1.30 8.07 -10.67
CA VAL A 16 -1.84 9.41 -10.99
C VAL A 16 -2.67 9.96 -9.83
N ALA A 17 -3.42 9.10 -9.12
CA ALA A 17 -4.22 9.50 -7.97
C ALA A 17 -3.33 10.05 -6.82
N THR A 18 -2.21 9.41 -6.54
CA THR A 18 -1.30 9.84 -5.45
C THR A 18 -0.47 11.08 -5.80
N HIS A 19 -0.20 11.32 -7.08
CA HIS A 19 0.61 12.46 -7.54
C HIS A 19 -0.21 13.67 -7.99
N ASN A 20 -1.56 13.58 -8.01
CA ASN A 20 -2.49 14.59 -8.49
C ASN A 20 -2.30 15.01 -9.95
N ARG A 21 -1.06 15.22 -10.37
CA ARG A 21 -0.63 15.58 -11.71
C ARG A 21 0.78 15.04 -11.95
N CYS A 22 0.97 14.25 -13.00
CA CYS A 22 2.28 13.69 -13.32
C CYS A 22 2.55 13.71 -14.83
N HIS A 23 3.83 13.68 -15.20
CA HIS A 23 4.21 13.42 -16.58
C HIS A 23 4.15 11.92 -16.88
N LYS A 24 3.68 11.59 -18.08
CA LYS A 24 3.62 10.18 -18.53
C LYS A 24 4.99 9.49 -18.46
N GLN A 25 6.07 10.21 -18.77
CA GLN A 25 7.42 9.67 -18.70
C GLN A 25 7.82 9.31 -17.25
N ALA A 26 7.52 10.16 -16.27
CA ALA A 26 7.80 9.87 -14.87
C ALA A 26 7.06 8.62 -14.38
N LEU A 27 5.78 8.47 -14.76
CA LEU A 27 5.01 7.27 -14.48
C LEU A 27 5.64 6.01 -15.09
N GLU A 28 6.14 6.08 -16.32
CA GLU A 28 6.79 4.96 -17.01
C GLU A 28 8.10 4.57 -16.31
N GLU A 29 8.89 5.54 -15.91
CA GLU A 29 10.16 5.33 -15.19
C GLU A 29 9.93 4.73 -13.80
N ASP A 30 9.06 5.32 -13.01
CA ASP A 30 8.82 4.91 -11.62
C ASP A 30 8.14 3.53 -11.52
N LEU A 31 7.22 3.23 -12.44
CA LEU A 31 6.55 1.92 -12.49
C LEU A 31 7.30 0.88 -13.34
N SER A 32 8.46 1.24 -13.90
CA SER A 32 9.24 0.39 -14.80
C SER A 32 8.42 -0.14 -15.98
N PHE A 33 7.57 0.70 -16.57
CA PHE A 33 6.78 0.35 -17.73
C PHE A 33 7.49 0.74 -19.02
N SER A 34 7.31 -0.08 -20.07
CA SER A 34 7.66 0.36 -21.40
C SER A 34 6.74 1.49 -21.87
N SER A 35 7.23 2.36 -22.75
CA SER A 35 6.42 3.47 -23.29
C SER A 35 5.16 2.97 -24.01
N ALA A 36 5.22 1.78 -24.62
CA ALA A 36 4.06 1.13 -25.23
C ALA A 36 3.02 0.70 -24.19
N SER A 37 3.45 0.16 -23.05
CA SER A 37 2.56 -0.21 -21.94
C SER A 37 1.95 1.02 -21.28
N GLY A 38 2.76 2.04 -20.98
CA GLY A 38 2.28 3.30 -20.46
C GLY A 38 1.23 3.96 -21.36
N SER A 39 1.46 3.97 -22.67
CA SER A 39 0.49 4.48 -23.63
C SER A 39 -0.82 3.70 -23.62
N ARG A 40 -0.77 2.37 -23.65
CA ARG A 40 -1.97 1.52 -23.63
C ARG A 40 -2.77 1.72 -22.35
N ASN A 41 -2.12 1.68 -21.19
CA ASN A 41 -2.79 1.82 -19.91
C ASN A 41 -3.46 3.20 -19.77
N THR A 42 -2.76 4.27 -20.15
CA THR A 42 -3.33 5.63 -20.12
C THR A 42 -4.43 5.83 -21.16
N ASP A 43 -4.37 5.17 -22.32
CA ASP A 43 -5.45 5.21 -23.33
C ASP A 43 -6.72 4.53 -22.82
N TYR A 44 -6.62 3.37 -22.16
CA TYR A 44 -7.77 2.68 -21.57
C TYR A 44 -8.43 3.50 -20.45
N LEU A 45 -7.64 4.18 -19.62
CA LEU A 45 -8.14 5.01 -18.51
C LEU A 45 -8.68 6.36 -18.98
N SER A 46 -8.36 6.81 -20.20
CA SER A 46 -8.84 8.08 -20.78
C SER A 46 -10.23 7.93 -21.39
N PRO A 47 -10.94 9.03 -21.68
CA PRO A 47 -12.26 9.00 -22.32
C PRO A 47 -12.23 8.36 -23.70
N THR A 48 -11.14 8.55 -24.45
CA THR A 48 -10.98 8.09 -25.82
C THR A 48 -9.85 7.08 -25.91
N HIS A 49 -10.19 5.83 -26.17
CA HIS A 49 -9.22 4.78 -26.47
C HIS A 49 -8.67 4.90 -27.88
N ARG A 50 -7.39 4.54 -28.08
CA ARG A 50 -6.68 4.57 -29.37
C ARG A 50 -7.44 3.88 -30.52
N LEU A 51 -8.22 2.84 -30.22
CA LEU A 51 -9.04 2.10 -31.19
C LEU A 51 -10.45 2.68 -31.36
N LYS A 52 -10.67 3.95 -31.06
CA LYS A 52 -11.99 4.61 -31.07
C LYS A 52 -13.05 3.92 -30.18
N LYS A 53 -12.62 3.09 -29.23
CA LYS A 53 -13.48 2.51 -28.22
C LYS A 53 -13.66 3.48 -27.06
N LYS A 54 -14.73 3.33 -26.32
CA LYS A 54 -14.98 4.10 -25.10
C LYS A 54 -14.01 3.62 -24.01
N GLY A 55 -13.19 4.52 -23.45
CA GLY A 55 -12.35 4.26 -22.30
C GLY A 55 -13.09 4.46 -20.99
N PHE A 56 -12.40 4.28 -19.86
CA PHE A 56 -12.99 4.41 -18.52
C PHE A 56 -13.24 5.85 -18.06
N SER A 57 -12.72 6.84 -18.80
CA SER A 57 -12.87 8.27 -18.47
C SER A 57 -12.35 8.67 -17.07
N LEU A 58 -11.38 7.97 -16.54
CA LEU A 58 -10.79 8.21 -15.22
C LEU A 58 -9.58 9.14 -15.24
N LEU A 59 -8.88 9.20 -16.37
CA LEU A 59 -7.71 10.05 -16.60
C LEU A 59 -7.96 11.01 -17.76
N GLU A 60 -7.38 12.20 -17.66
CA GLU A 60 -7.30 13.17 -18.74
C GLU A 60 -5.84 13.37 -19.15
N LYS A 61 -5.61 13.42 -20.45
CA LYS A 61 -4.31 13.68 -21.07
C LYS A 61 -4.24 15.13 -21.52
N LYS A 62 -3.26 15.86 -21.02
CA LYS A 62 -3.01 17.25 -21.45
C LYS A 62 -1.57 17.38 -21.95
N TYR A 63 -1.38 18.15 -23.00
CA TYR A 63 -0.03 18.52 -23.41
C TYR A 63 0.50 19.63 -22.51
N ASP A 64 1.77 19.52 -22.13
CA ASP A 64 2.46 20.57 -21.38
C ASP A 64 2.47 21.86 -22.20
N GLN A 65 2.13 22.98 -21.58
CA GLN A 65 2.06 24.29 -22.24
C GLN A 65 3.42 24.75 -22.75
N PHE A 66 4.50 24.38 -22.06
CA PHE A 66 5.87 24.78 -22.40
C PHE A 66 6.57 23.75 -23.29
N ASN A 67 6.17 22.50 -23.23
CA ASN A 67 6.74 21.42 -24.03
C ASN A 67 5.68 20.47 -24.56
N ARG A 68 5.21 20.74 -25.77
CA ARG A 68 4.18 19.94 -26.46
C ARG A 68 4.54 18.45 -26.66
N ARG A 69 5.79 18.06 -26.43
CA ARG A 69 6.22 16.66 -26.46
C ARG A 69 5.96 15.94 -25.13
N ARG A 70 5.76 16.70 -24.03
CA ARG A 70 5.46 16.12 -22.74
C ARG A 70 3.95 15.98 -22.55
N LEU A 71 3.53 14.78 -22.24
CA LEU A 71 2.16 14.46 -21.90
C LEU A 71 1.99 14.44 -20.39
N THR A 72 1.06 15.25 -19.90
CA THR A 72 0.67 15.31 -18.50
C THR A 72 -0.62 14.52 -18.29
N LEU A 73 -0.70 13.81 -17.20
CA LEU A 73 -1.83 12.98 -16.78
C LEU A 73 -2.46 13.60 -15.52
N GLU A 74 -3.77 13.75 -15.53
CA GLU A 74 -4.56 14.23 -14.39
C GLU A 74 -5.80 13.35 -14.22
N LEU A 75 -6.34 13.28 -13.00
CA LEU A 75 -7.62 12.60 -12.78
C LEU A 75 -8.77 13.46 -13.32
N THR A 76 -9.73 12.81 -13.98
CA THR A 76 -11.04 13.41 -14.24
C THR A 76 -11.86 13.54 -12.96
N PRO A 77 -12.99 14.26 -12.95
CA PRO A 77 -13.90 14.27 -11.80
C PRO A 77 -14.35 12.86 -11.38
N ASP A 78 -14.62 11.98 -12.34
CA ASP A 78 -14.98 10.58 -12.07
C ASP A 78 -13.79 9.80 -11.50
N GLY A 79 -12.58 10.06 -12.00
CA GLY A 79 -11.35 9.49 -11.46
C GLY A 79 -11.07 9.92 -10.02
N LYS A 80 -11.31 11.19 -9.69
CA LYS A 80 -11.19 11.70 -8.30
C LYS A 80 -12.18 11.03 -7.36
N LYS A 81 -13.44 10.95 -7.79
CA LYS A 81 -14.47 10.26 -7.01
C LYS A 81 -14.13 8.81 -6.72
N LEU A 82 -13.65 8.08 -7.74
CA LEU A 82 -13.20 6.70 -7.54
C LEU A 82 -12.00 6.60 -6.59
N ALA A 83 -11.04 7.53 -6.67
CA ALA A 83 -9.91 7.57 -5.75
C ALA A 83 -10.34 7.80 -4.29
N GLU A 84 -11.28 8.73 -4.06
CA GLU A 84 -11.88 9.00 -2.75
C GLU A 84 -12.63 7.79 -2.19
N GLU A 85 -13.40 7.09 -3.04
CA GLU A 85 -14.10 5.84 -2.66
C GLU A 85 -13.11 4.74 -2.27
N LEU A 86 -12.02 4.57 -3.02
CA LEU A 86 -10.97 3.59 -2.70
C LEU A 86 -10.24 3.96 -1.40
N GLU A 87 -9.94 5.23 -1.20
CA GLU A 87 -9.32 5.71 0.03
C GLU A 87 -10.22 5.45 1.25
N ALA A 88 -11.51 5.70 1.13
CA ALA A 88 -12.49 5.45 2.19
C ALA A 88 -12.57 3.95 2.55
N ILE A 89 -12.47 3.06 1.56
CA ILE A 89 -12.46 1.61 1.79
C ILE A 89 -11.17 1.16 2.47
N LEU A 90 -10.02 1.67 2.01
CA LEU A 90 -8.70 1.27 2.52
C LEU A 90 -8.39 1.82 3.91
N TYR A 91 -8.95 2.96 4.25
CA TYR A 91 -8.69 3.68 5.50
C TYR A 91 -9.94 3.89 6.34
N SER A 92 -10.90 2.96 6.25
CA SER A 92 -12.09 3.02 7.11
C SER A 92 -11.68 3.01 8.59
N PRO A 93 -12.35 3.80 9.45
CA PRO A 93 -12.02 3.86 10.87
C PRO A 93 -12.07 2.51 11.57
N GLU A 94 -12.98 1.63 11.15
CA GLU A 94 -13.16 0.29 11.70
C GLU A 94 -11.94 -0.62 11.43
N GLU A 95 -11.27 -0.47 10.30
CA GLU A 95 -10.05 -1.22 9.98
C GLU A 95 -8.81 -0.67 10.70
N LYS A 96 -8.76 0.66 10.94
CA LYS A 96 -7.68 1.25 11.73
C LYS A 96 -7.69 0.77 13.18
N GLU A 97 -8.85 0.69 13.81
CA GLU A 97 -8.97 0.15 15.18
C GLU A 97 -8.56 -1.33 15.24
N GLY A 98 -8.93 -2.13 14.23
CA GLY A 98 -8.53 -3.53 14.14
C GLY A 98 -7.03 -3.72 13.94
N LEU A 99 -6.41 -2.92 13.10
CA LEU A 99 -4.97 -3.00 12.80
C LEU A 99 -4.13 -2.49 13.97
N ASP A 100 -4.53 -1.37 14.59
CA ASP A 100 -3.87 -0.80 15.75
C ASP A 100 -3.98 -1.74 16.96
N SER A 101 -5.14 -2.36 17.20
CA SER A 101 -5.33 -3.31 18.29
C SER A 101 -4.51 -4.60 18.09
N PHE A 102 -4.37 -5.08 16.85
CA PHE A 102 -3.53 -6.23 16.54
C PHE A 102 -2.05 -5.92 16.73
N SER A 103 -1.60 -4.77 16.28
CA SER A 103 -0.21 -4.32 16.43
C SER A 103 0.15 -4.14 17.91
N THR A 104 -0.74 -3.54 18.70
CA THR A 104 -0.53 -3.33 20.13
C THR A 104 -0.44 -4.66 20.89
N LYS A 105 -1.34 -5.60 20.65
CA LYS A 105 -1.30 -6.93 21.26
C LYS A 105 -0.02 -7.69 20.92
N PHE A 106 0.43 -7.61 19.67
CA PHE A 106 1.64 -8.29 19.23
C PHE A 106 2.91 -7.70 19.88
N ILE A 107 2.95 -6.39 20.08
CA ILE A 107 4.03 -5.70 20.79
C ILE A 107 4.02 -6.09 22.28
N GLU A 108 2.86 -6.04 22.93
CA GLU A 108 2.71 -6.43 24.33
C GLU A 108 3.12 -7.89 24.60
N GLU A 109 2.74 -8.82 23.71
CA GLU A 109 3.17 -10.22 23.82
C GLU A 109 4.68 -10.39 23.66
N LYS A 110 5.33 -9.63 22.78
CA LYS A 110 6.79 -9.66 22.62
C LYS A 110 7.52 -9.09 23.82
N GLU A 111 7.04 -7.96 24.33
CA GLU A 111 7.62 -7.32 25.52
C GLU A 111 7.47 -8.22 26.75
N LEU A 112 6.33 -8.86 26.93
CA LEU A 112 6.09 -9.80 28.03
C LEU A 112 7.00 -11.03 27.95
N LYS A 113 7.26 -11.56 26.75
CA LYS A 113 8.20 -12.68 26.55
C LYS A 113 9.63 -12.26 26.84
N SER A 114 10.04 -11.08 26.34
CA SER A 114 11.39 -10.54 26.60
C SER A 114 11.63 -10.32 28.10
N LYS A 115 10.67 -9.73 28.79
CA LYS A 115 10.77 -9.50 30.23
C LYS A 115 10.85 -10.79 31.05
N LYS A 116 10.08 -11.82 30.68
CA LYS A 116 10.17 -13.15 31.33
C LYS A 116 11.51 -13.80 31.10
N GLU A 117 12.12 -13.64 29.93
CA GLU A 117 13.46 -14.17 29.67
C GLU A 117 14.53 -13.43 30.46
N GLU A 118 14.46 -12.11 30.58
CA GLU A 118 15.36 -11.31 31.41
C GLU A 118 15.26 -11.69 32.90
N ASP A 119 14.04 -11.82 33.42
CA ASP A 119 13.80 -12.23 34.80
C ASP A 119 14.35 -13.64 35.06
N PHE A 120 14.22 -14.56 34.11
CA PHE A 120 14.76 -15.91 34.18
C PHE A 120 16.29 -15.92 34.23
N GLN A 121 16.96 -15.12 33.38
CA GLN A 121 18.42 -14.99 33.38
C GLN A 121 18.94 -14.38 34.69
N LEU A 122 18.23 -13.40 35.24
CA LEU A 122 18.54 -12.79 36.51
C LEU A 122 18.45 -13.79 37.66
N LEU A 123 17.42 -14.64 37.71
CA LEU A 123 17.24 -15.69 38.69
C LEU A 123 18.28 -16.82 38.55
N LEU A 124 18.64 -17.21 37.34
CA LEU A 124 19.72 -18.15 37.08
C LEU A 124 21.07 -17.66 37.62
N GLY A 125 21.33 -16.33 37.49
CA GLY A 125 22.52 -15.72 38.05
C GLY A 125 22.55 -15.71 39.61
N LYS A 126 21.35 -15.61 40.22
CA LYS A 126 21.20 -15.55 41.67
C LYS A 126 21.18 -16.90 42.37
N TYR A 127 20.65 -17.93 41.68
CA TYR A 127 20.50 -19.30 42.20
C TYR A 127 21.27 -20.30 41.32
N LYS A 128 22.60 -20.26 41.40
CA LYS A 128 23.48 -21.09 40.55
C LYS A 128 23.34 -22.60 40.78
N ASP A 129 22.81 -23.02 41.95
CA ASP A 129 22.71 -24.44 42.34
C ASP A 129 21.36 -25.08 42.03
N ILE A 130 20.41 -24.33 41.39
CA ILE A 130 19.08 -24.82 41.05
C ILE A 130 19.02 -25.22 39.56
N ASP A 131 18.35 -26.38 39.29
CA ASP A 131 18.10 -26.84 37.94
C ASP A 131 17.31 -25.80 37.15
N PRO A 132 17.81 -25.31 35.99
CA PRO A 132 17.11 -24.32 35.16
C PRO A 132 15.67 -24.69 34.78
N LYS A 133 15.40 -25.99 34.60
CA LYS A 133 14.08 -26.51 34.28
C LYS A 133 13.07 -26.29 35.41
N LEU A 134 13.48 -26.53 36.65
CA LEU A 134 12.63 -26.31 37.82
C LEU A 134 12.34 -24.84 38.03
N LEU A 135 13.34 -23.98 37.79
CA LEU A 135 13.16 -22.53 37.92
C LEU A 135 12.18 -21.98 36.88
N TRP A 136 12.29 -22.45 35.64
CA TRP A 136 11.37 -22.09 34.59
C TRP A 136 9.92 -22.54 34.86
N GLN A 137 9.73 -23.75 35.37
CA GLN A 137 8.42 -24.25 35.76
C GLN A 137 7.79 -23.43 36.89
N ALA A 138 8.55 -23.03 37.87
CA ALA A 138 8.09 -22.19 38.95
C ALA A 138 7.65 -20.80 38.47
N MET A 139 8.38 -20.20 37.53
CA MET A 139 8.05 -18.90 36.93
C MET A 139 6.85 -18.98 35.98
N SER A 140 6.62 -20.11 35.32
CA SER A 140 5.51 -20.29 34.37
C SER A 140 4.16 -20.56 35.04
N GLY A 141 4.12 -20.75 36.34
CA GLY A 141 2.88 -20.99 37.11
C GLY A 141 2.26 -22.36 36.87
N LYS A 142 3.05 -23.33 36.47
CA LYS A 142 2.60 -24.74 36.28
C LYS A 142 3.35 -25.68 37.22
#